data_24cdf562a423b7a9ceb3074e68eb0869
#
_entry.id   24cdf562a423b7a9ceb3074e68eb0869
#
_cell.length_a   1.000
_cell.length_b   1.000
_cell.length_c   1.000
_cell.angle_alpha   90.00
_cell.angle_beta   90.00
_cell.angle_gamma   90.00
#
_symmetry.space_group_name_H-M   'P 1'
#
loop_
_entity.id
_entity.type
_entity.pdbx_description
1 polymer ?
#
loop_
_entity_poly.entity_id
_entity_poly.type
_entity_poly.pdbx_seq_one_letter_code
_entity_poly.pdbx_strand_id
1 'polypeptide(L)'
;MTTGLGVLLSGFGAGAASAAEPFTDDQLAYDYPSNADYDYVPIMDQFSWLVTDRPDIIALNDSQTVDINNSATPEQVERAIVDQYDDMSVSMADGLGANLGAIYAEARLAGELPKIDALLAKSGGLVGYYSSSNPSKNYFDYDRPYIRFPELLQYRDKEGGDAWDSTSGAYPSGHTSQAYWQGTSLSMMLPELAPQILARTSEAGNNRIVMAAHYPLDVMSGRMMGQHIVERRMSDPAFRELFAEAEAELRGVLEAGCGAALADCIAADTPYLSDEDALALYEQRMSYEFPQIAPAGDAVTIPANAESLLITSHPDLTPEQRRQVLELTAIDSGYPLDEGAEGSWQRLNLAAAMAAQVEVNADGTISLVEAGAEQPGPSTPGTTEPAVTPIPTAEPTPTATTEPTASPTSTPVPSTTAPATGSDAAGSGSDALATTGSEDVVAGILVALTMLVVGVTALLMRQRSAKAKN
;
A
#
# COMPACT_ATOMS: atom_id res chain seq x y z
N MET A 1 -11.63 -49.04 55.59
CA MET A 1 -12.30 -48.79 54.29
C MET A 1 -11.92 -47.38 53.87
N THR A 2 -10.87 -47.27 53.09
CA THR A 2 -10.35 -45.99 52.57
C THR A 2 -10.66 -45.95 51.03
N THR A 3 -11.58 -45.12 50.67
CA THR A 3 -11.95 -44.89 49.28
C THR A 3 -11.02 -43.83 48.67
N GLY A 4 -10.15 -44.25 47.77
CA GLY A 4 -9.30 -43.35 46.98
C GLY A 4 -10.09 -42.75 45.83
N LEU A 5 -10.09 -41.41 45.71
CA LEU A 5 -10.67 -40.62 44.64
C LEU A 5 -9.58 -40.44 43.55
N GLY A 6 -9.68 -41.16 42.46
CA GLY A 6 -8.80 -40.99 41.31
C GLY A 6 -9.21 -39.78 40.50
N VAL A 7 -8.33 -38.79 40.40
CA VAL A 7 -8.49 -37.64 39.46
C VAL A 7 -7.94 -38.08 38.12
N LEU A 8 -8.83 -38.20 37.13
CA LEU A 8 -8.46 -38.35 35.71
C LEU A 8 -8.03 -36.97 35.20
N LEU A 9 -6.73 -36.75 35.03
CA LEU A 9 -6.21 -35.65 34.19
C LEU A 9 -6.41 -36.04 32.74
N SER A 10 -7.41 -35.44 32.12
CA SER A 10 -7.55 -35.42 30.65
C SER A 10 -6.46 -34.48 30.11
N GLY A 11 -5.39 -35.06 29.59
CA GLY A 11 -4.39 -34.31 28.83
C GLY A 11 -5.03 -33.82 27.54
N PHE A 12 -5.26 -32.52 27.42
CA PHE A 12 -5.45 -31.87 26.11
C PHE A 12 -4.10 -31.98 25.40
N GLY A 13 -4.00 -32.88 24.45
CA GLY A 13 -2.94 -32.88 23.46
C GLY A 13 -3.06 -31.59 22.65
N ALA A 14 -2.19 -30.62 22.89
CA ALA A 14 -1.91 -29.60 21.92
C ALA A 14 -1.43 -30.34 20.67
N GLY A 15 -2.26 -30.39 19.63
CA GLY A 15 -1.82 -30.77 18.31
C GLY A 15 -0.71 -29.79 17.94
N ALA A 16 0.51 -30.30 17.71
CA ALA A 16 1.56 -29.50 17.14
C ALA A 16 1.01 -28.98 15.81
N ALA A 17 0.85 -27.66 15.68
CA ALA A 17 0.62 -27.05 14.38
C ALA A 17 1.74 -27.56 13.48
N SER A 18 1.39 -28.18 12.37
CA SER A 18 2.39 -28.55 11.35
C SER A 18 3.04 -27.25 10.94
N ALA A 19 4.37 -27.15 11.05
CA ALA A 19 5.08 -26.00 10.52
C ALA A 19 4.65 -25.82 9.04
N ALA A 20 4.32 -24.58 8.66
CA ALA A 20 3.97 -24.30 7.27
C ALA A 20 5.15 -24.67 6.37
N GLU A 21 4.89 -25.42 5.31
CA GLU A 21 5.93 -25.85 4.37
C GLU A 21 6.26 -24.71 3.42
N PRO A 22 7.52 -24.31 3.28
CA PRO A 22 7.93 -23.29 2.31
C PRO A 22 7.70 -23.76 0.87
N PHE A 23 7.80 -22.85 -0.09
CA PHE A 23 7.89 -23.23 -1.51
C PHE A 23 9.09 -24.10 -1.74
N THR A 24 8.98 -25.02 -2.69
CA THR A 24 10.11 -25.87 -3.10
C THR A 24 11.17 -25.06 -3.86
N ASP A 25 12.42 -25.54 -3.85
CA ASP A 25 13.50 -24.92 -4.62
C ASP A 25 13.16 -24.81 -6.11
N ASP A 26 12.46 -25.80 -6.68
CA ASP A 26 12.01 -25.78 -8.07
C ASP A 26 10.98 -24.67 -8.34
N GLN A 27 10.04 -24.42 -7.42
CA GLN A 27 9.08 -23.32 -7.52
C GLN A 27 9.79 -21.97 -7.44
N LEU A 28 10.73 -21.81 -6.53
CA LEU A 28 11.48 -20.55 -6.35
C LEU A 28 12.44 -20.28 -7.52
N ALA A 29 12.99 -21.32 -8.14
CA ALA A 29 13.91 -21.22 -9.27
C ALA A 29 13.22 -21.18 -10.63
N TYR A 30 11.89 -21.37 -10.68
CA TYR A 30 11.15 -21.38 -11.93
C TYR A 30 11.20 -20.00 -12.60
N ASP A 31 11.48 -20.00 -13.90
CA ASP A 31 11.48 -18.77 -14.69
C ASP A 31 10.05 -18.45 -15.13
N TYR A 32 9.32 -17.73 -14.26
CA TYR A 32 7.95 -17.31 -14.52
C TYR A 32 7.91 -16.40 -15.74
N PRO A 33 6.93 -16.54 -16.67
CA PRO A 33 6.75 -15.62 -17.78
C PRO A 33 6.71 -14.14 -17.36
N SER A 34 6.27 -13.86 -16.15
CA SER A 34 6.28 -12.53 -15.54
C SER A 34 7.64 -12.09 -14.97
N ASN A 35 8.67 -12.93 -15.02
CA ASN A 35 10.03 -12.61 -14.61
C ASN A 35 10.74 -11.78 -15.69
N ALA A 36 10.39 -10.51 -15.79
CA ALA A 36 11.02 -9.59 -16.74
C ALA A 36 10.98 -8.18 -16.19
N ASP A 37 12.03 -7.41 -16.47
CA ASP A 37 11.99 -5.96 -16.27
C ASP A 37 10.90 -5.33 -17.13
N TYR A 38 10.32 -4.25 -16.64
CA TYR A 38 9.29 -3.50 -17.34
C TYR A 38 9.60 -2.01 -17.28
N ASP A 39 9.34 -1.32 -18.38
CA ASP A 39 9.44 0.14 -18.42
C ASP A 39 8.13 0.77 -17.95
N TYR A 40 8.13 1.30 -16.73
CA TYR A 40 6.96 1.95 -16.13
C TYR A 40 6.79 3.42 -16.54
N VAL A 41 7.72 4.01 -17.29
CA VAL A 41 7.61 5.42 -17.74
C VAL A 41 6.30 5.68 -18.50
N PRO A 42 5.87 4.84 -19.47
CA PRO A 42 4.70 5.13 -20.28
C PRO A 42 3.39 5.32 -19.49
N ILE A 43 3.24 4.68 -18.33
CA ILE A 43 2.00 4.80 -17.54
C ILE A 43 1.96 6.05 -16.64
N MET A 44 3.04 6.83 -16.59
CA MET A 44 3.18 7.99 -15.71
C MET A 44 3.89 9.19 -16.37
N ASP A 45 4.08 9.19 -17.70
CA ASP A 45 4.87 10.20 -18.43
C ASP A 45 4.17 11.56 -18.54
N GLN A 46 2.87 11.66 -18.28
CA GLN A 46 2.18 12.94 -18.16
C GLN A 46 2.87 13.88 -17.16
N PHE A 47 3.61 13.33 -16.20
CA PHE A 47 4.39 14.12 -15.24
C PHE A 47 5.37 15.07 -15.95
N SER A 48 6.03 14.65 -17.02
CA SER A 48 6.93 15.49 -17.80
C SER A 48 6.22 16.74 -18.34
N TRP A 49 5.00 16.57 -18.85
CA TRP A 49 4.15 17.68 -19.29
C TRP A 49 3.67 18.54 -18.11
N LEU A 50 3.28 17.94 -16.99
CA LEU A 50 2.89 18.71 -15.79
C LEU A 50 4.02 19.63 -15.32
N VAL A 51 5.26 19.15 -15.31
CA VAL A 51 6.42 19.94 -14.90
C VAL A 51 6.68 21.12 -15.84
N THR A 52 6.48 20.95 -17.15
CA THR A 52 6.80 21.97 -18.16
C THR A 52 5.65 22.95 -18.44
N ASP A 53 4.42 22.44 -18.47
CA ASP A 53 3.26 23.19 -19.01
C ASP A 53 2.20 23.52 -17.94
N ARG A 54 2.27 22.92 -16.74
CA ARG A 54 1.31 23.14 -15.65
C ARG A 54 1.97 23.55 -14.33
N PRO A 55 2.67 24.71 -14.34
CA PRO A 55 3.31 25.22 -13.10
C PRO A 55 2.31 25.46 -11.96
N ASP A 56 1.03 25.66 -12.25
CA ASP A 56 -0.05 25.76 -11.27
C ASP A 56 -0.25 24.43 -10.50
N ILE A 57 -0.23 23.29 -11.19
CA ILE A 57 -0.34 21.97 -10.58
C ILE A 57 0.91 21.61 -9.80
N ILE A 58 2.09 21.96 -10.32
CA ILE A 58 3.35 21.75 -9.60
C ILE A 58 3.42 22.61 -8.32
N ALA A 59 2.96 23.87 -8.37
CA ALA A 59 2.89 24.71 -7.17
C ALA A 59 1.90 24.14 -6.12
N LEU A 60 0.77 23.57 -6.56
CA LEU A 60 -0.16 22.88 -5.66
C LEU A 60 0.48 21.61 -5.05
N ASN A 61 1.17 20.80 -5.86
CA ASN A 61 1.92 19.63 -5.43
C ASN A 61 2.96 20.00 -4.35
N ASP A 62 3.68 21.10 -4.53
CA ASP A 62 4.64 21.62 -3.56
C ASP A 62 3.94 22.09 -2.27
N SER A 63 2.85 22.87 -2.36
CA SER A 63 2.12 23.36 -1.18
C SER A 63 1.47 22.23 -0.39
N GLN A 64 0.85 21.26 -1.03
CA GLN A 64 0.29 20.08 -0.36
C GLN A 64 1.37 19.27 0.36
N THR A 65 2.58 19.16 -0.23
CA THR A 65 3.71 18.51 0.44
C THR A 65 4.06 19.21 1.74
N VAL A 66 4.15 20.55 1.73
CA VAL A 66 4.42 21.35 2.92
C VAL A 66 3.31 21.20 3.97
N ASP A 67 2.06 21.27 3.54
CA ASP A 67 0.89 21.17 4.42
C ASP A 67 0.81 19.79 5.08
N ILE A 68 0.94 18.70 4.34
CA ILE A 68 0.92 17.33 4.87
C ILE A 68 2.09 17.09 5.83
N ASN A 69 3.30 17.52 5.47
CA ASN A 69 4.46 17.37 6.33
C ASN A 69 4.29 18.15 7.65
N ASN A 70 3.83 19.40 7.59
CA ASN A 70 3.74 20.27 8.77
C ASN A 70 2.55 19.98 9.67
N SER A 71 1.44 19.48 9.11
CA SER A 71 0.22 19.15 9.88
C SER A 71 0.24 17.75 10.50
N ALA A 72 1.24 16.91 10.18
CA ALA A 72 1.30 15.55 10.69
C ALA A 72 1.40 15.51 12.22
N THR A 73 0.54 14.67 12.84
CA THR A 73 0.57 14.44 14.30
C THR A 73 1.79 13.62 14.71
N PRO A 74 2.18 13.65 16.01
CA PRO A 74 3.26 12.79 16.50
C PRO A 74 3.06 11.31 16.17
N GLU A 75 1.83 10.81 16.28
CA GLU A 75 1.47 9.42 15.98
C GLU A 75 1.66 9.09 14.49
N GLN A 76 1.28 10.01 13.60
CA GLN A 76 1.52 9.86 12.15
C GLN A 76 3.02 9.84 11.84
N VAL A 77 3.81 10.68 12.53
CA VAL A 77 5.27 10.70 12.37
C VAL A 77 5.90 9.38 12.80
N GLU A 78 5.49 8.82 13.96
CA GLU A 78 5.97 7.51 14.42
C GLU A 78 5.65 6.42 13.40
N ARG A 79 4.42 6.37 12.88
CA ARG A 79 4.02 5.43 11.83
C ARG A 79 4.82 5.63 10.53
N ALA A 80 5.05 6.88 10.14
CA ALA A 80 5.83 7.20 8.95
C ALA A 80 7.29 6.74 9.07
N ILE A 81 7.89 6.84 10.26
CA ILE A 81 9.23 6.32 10.55
C ILE A 81 9.25 4.79 10.49
N VAL A 82 8.25 4.11 11.04
CA VAL A 82 8.14 2.64 10.95
C VAL A 82 8.03 2.21 9.48
N ASP A 83 7.14 2.79 8.71
CA ASP A 83 6.97 2.48 7.28
C ASP A 83 8.21 2.80 6.44
N GLN A 84 9.07 3.73 6.88
CA GLN A 84 10.33 4.05 6.21
C GLN A 84 11.35 2.92 6.32
N TYR A 85 11.49 2.34 7.49
CA TYR A 85 12.61 1.46 7.80
C TYR A 85 12.26 -0.01 7.79
N ASP A 86 11.04 -0.36 8.19
CA ASP A 86 10.62 -1.74 8.33
C ASP A 86 10.12 -2.35 7.00
N ASP A 87 9.79 -3.61 7.03
CA ASP A 87 9.09 -4.27 5.94
C ASP A 87 7.62 -3.86 5.97
N MET A 88 7.16 -3.11 4.97
CA MET A 88 5.79 -2.61 4.94
C MET A 88 4.75 -3.73 4.84
N SER A 89 5.11 -4.91 4.34
CA SER A 89 4.20 -6.06 4.41
C SER A 89 3.92 -6.50 5.86
N VAL A 90 4.74 -6.08 6.82
CA VAL A 90 4.56 -6.30 8.27
C VAL A 90 4.07 -5.03 8.96
N SER A 91 4.66 -3.85 8.67
CA SER A 91 4.26 -2.60 9.31
C SER A 91 2.82 -2.17 8.98
N MET A 92 2.27 -2.66 7.87
CA MET A 92 0.87 -2.45 7.48
C MET A 92 -0.10 -3.52 8.02
N ALA A 93 0.36 -4.40 8.92
CA ALA A 93 -0.43 -5.51 9.46
C ALA A 93 -1.76 -5.05 10.12
N ASP A 94 -1.77 -3.86 10.72
CA ASP A 94 -2.96 -3.26 11.33
C ASP A 94 -4.10 -2.99 10.33
N GLY A 95 -3.81 -2.96 9.03
CA GLY A 95 -4.83 -2.98 7.97
C GLY A 95 -5.71 -4.24 7.98
N LEU A 96 -5.26 -5.33 8.62
CA LEU A 96 -6.06 -6.54 8.78
C LEU A 96 -7.01 -6.48 9.99
N GLY A 97 -6.92 -5.46 10.82
CA GLY A 97 -7.63 -5.31 12.08
C GLY A 97 -6.70 -5.48 13.30
N ALA A 98 -7.19 -5.15 14.48
CA ALA A 98 -6.37 -5.12 15.68
C ALA A 98 -5.86 -6.51 16.09
N ASN A 99 -6.71 -7.53 16.02
CA ASN A 99 -6.38 -8.90 16.42
C ASN A 99 -5.74 -9.70 15.27
N LEU A 100 -6.36 -9.70 14.09
CA LEU A 100 -5.83 -10.41 12.92
C LEU A 100 -4.48 -9.83 12.47
N GLY A 101 -4.32 -8.51 12.55
CA GLY A 101 -3.05 -7.84 12.28
C GLY A 101 -1.94 -8.26 13.24
N ALA A 102 -2.25 -8.39 14.55
CA ALA A 102 -1.30 -8.89 15.52
C ALA A 102 -0.90 -10.34 15.24
N ILE A 103 -1.86 -11.23 14.97
CA ILE A 103 -1.61 -12.64 14.60
C ILE A 103 -0.70 -12.70 13.36
N TYR A 104 -1.01 -11.94 12.33
CA TYR A 104 -0.21 -11.88 11.12
C TYR A 104 1.23 -11.43 11.38
N ALA A 105 1.40 -10.32 12.11
CA ALA A 105 2.73 -9.77 12.41
C ALA A 105 3.57 -10.74 13.26
N GLU A 106 2.98 -11.37 14.29
CA GLU A 106 3.63 -12.36 15.12
C GLU A 106 4.05 -13.61 14.31
N ALA A 107 3.16 -14.11 13.45
CA ALA A 107 3.44 -15.26 12.59
C ALA A 107 4.58 -14.97 11.59
N ARG A 108 4.61 -13.75 11.00
CA ARG A 108 5.71 -13.30 10.14
C ARG A 108 7.05 -13.29 10.89
N LEU A 109 7.07 -12.68 12.07
CA LEU A 109 8.27 -12.63 12.91
C LEU A 109 8.73 -14.01 13.41
N ALA A 110 7.81 -14.93 13.60
CA ALA A 110 8.09 -16.31 13.99
C ALA A 110 8.54 -17.19 12.80
N GLY A 111 8.42 -16.72 11.57
CA GLY A 111 8.70 -17.52 10.35
C GLY A 111 7.65 -18.58 10.06
N GLU A 112 6.42 -18.37 10.51
CA GLU A 112 5.28 -19.29 10.33
C GLU A 112 4.53 -19.05 9.01
N LEU A 113 4.94 -18.03 8.24
CA LEU A 113 4.39 -17.64 6.94
C LEU A 113 5.48 -17.64 5.85
N PRO A 114 6.19 -18.77 5.63
CA PRO A 114 7.33 -18.81 4.71
C PRO A 114 6.95 -18.54 3.25
N LYS A 115 5.73 -18.89 2.80
CA LYS A 115 5.28 -18.59 1.44
C LYS A 115 4.93 -17.12 1.27
N ILE A 116 4.32 -16.51 2.29
CA ILE A 116 4.09 -15.06 2.31
C ILE A 116 5.42 -14.32 2.31
N ASP A 117 6.40 -14.75 3.10
CA ASP A 117 7.74 -14.16 3.09
C ASP A 117 8.39 -14.26 1.69
N ALA A 118 8.31 -15.41 1.05
CA ALA A 118 8.85 -15.61 -0.29
C ALA A 118 8.18 -14.70 -1.34
N LEU A 119 6.91 -14.36 -1.18
CA LEU A 119 6.21 -13.47 -2.11
C LEU A 119 6.36 -11.99 -1.76
N LEU A 120 6.25 -11.62 -0.47
CA LEU A 120 6.01 -10.23 -0.05
C LEU A 120 7.15 -9.60 0.74
N ALA A 121 8.25 -10.30 1.06
CA ALA A 121 9.35 -9.69 1.79
C ALA A 121 9.89 -8.44 1.07
N LYS A 122 10.24 -7.41 1.84
CA LYS A 122 10.83 -6.14 1.35
C LYS A 122 12.01 -6.39 0.41
N SER A 123 12.86 -7.36 0.76
CA SER A 123 14.03 -7.76 -0.03
C SER A 123 13.86 -9.19 -0.51
N GLY A 124 13.87 -9.37 -1.81
CA GLY A 124 13.82 -10.70 -2.44
C GLY A 124 12.43 -11.29 -2.60
N GLY A 125 11.36 -10.60 -2.17
CA GLY A 125 9.98 -11.05 -2.41
C GLY A 125 9.66 -11.13 -3.90
N LEU A 126 9.15 -12.29 -4.35
CA LEU A 126 8.98 -12.59 -5.77
C LEU A 126 8.02 -11.61 -6.47
N VAL A 127 6.98 -11.09 -5.80
CA VAL A 127 6.06 -10.12 -6.40
C VAL A 127 6.84 -8.89 -6.85
N GLY A 128 7.68 -8.33 -5.98
CA GLY A 128 8.40 -7.09 -6.24
C GLY A 128 9.77 -7.25 -6.93
N TYR A 129 10.23 -8.46 -7.23
CA TYR A 129 11.61 -8.70 -7.65
C TYR A 129 12.03 -7.91 -8.92
N TYR A 130 11.11 -7.75 -9.88
CA TYR A 130 11.32 -6.98 -11.11
C TYR A 130 10.62 -5.61 -11.07
N SER A 131 10.62 -4.94 -9.92
CA SER A 131 9.84 -3.72 -9.67
C SER A 131 10.69 -2.47 -9.42
N SER A 132 11.92 -2.43 -9.92
CA SER A 132 12.80 -1.28 -9.67
C SER A 132 12.20 0.03 -10.23
N SER A 133 12.09 1.04 -9.37
CA SER A 133 11.73 2.40 -9.77
C SER A 133 12.92 3.23 -10.29
N ASN A 134 14.15 2.72 -10.20
CA ASN A 134 15.35 3.47 -10.57
C ASN A 134 15.40 3.89 -12.05
N PRO A 135 15.00 3.06 -13.03
CA PRO A 135 14.95 3.51 -14.42
C PRO A 135 14.06 4.74 -14.60
N SER A 136 12.85 4.72 -14.03
CA SER A 136 11.92 5.86 -14.09
C SER A 136 12.46 7.07 -13.32
N LYS A 137 13.07 6.89 -12.15
CA LYS A 137 13.70 7.99 -11.40
C LYS A 137 14.81 8.68 -12.17
N ASN A 138 15.64 7.91 -12.88
CA ASN A 138 16.70 8.44 -13.75
C ASN A 138 16.14 9.16 -14.99
N TYR A 139 14.98 8.71 -15.51
CA TYR A 139 14.32 9.34 -16.65
C TYR A 139 13.74 10.70 -16.28
N PHE A 140 13.00 10.80 -15.16
CA PHE A 140 12.34 12.03 -14.74
C PHE A 140 13.29 13.01 -14.04
N ASP A 141 14.33 12.54 -13.37
CA ASP A 141 15.39 13.30 -12.68
C ASP A 141 14.83 14.50 -11.86
N TYR A 142 13.80 14.22 -11.03
CA TYR A 142 13.08 15.27 -10.30
C TYR A 142 13.54 15.32 -8.85
N ASP A 143 13.97 16.51 -8.41
CA ASP A 143 14.49 16.74 -7.06
C ASP A 143 13.45 16.51 -5.97
N ARG A 144 13.90 15.96 -4.84
CA ARG A 144 13.06 15.71 -3.67
C ARG A 144 12.65 17.00 -2.96
N PRO A 145 11.50 16.99 -2.20
CA PRO A 145 11.03 18.16 -1.46
C PRO A 145 12.08 18.77 -0.53
N TYR A 146 12.79 17.93 0.25
CA TYR A 146 13.82 18.38 1.17
C TYR A 146 15.06 18.99 0.48
N ILE A 147 15.23 18.82 -0.83
CA ILE A 147 16.26 19.49 -1.64
C ILE A 147 15.72 20.83 -2.14
N ARG A 148 14.47 20.86 -2.63
CA ARG A 148 13.89 22.04 -3.29
C ARG A 148 13.50 23.15 -2.32
N PHE A 149 12.99 22.81 -1.13
CA PHE A 149 12.52 23.80 -0.14
C PHE A 149 12.69 23.32 1.31
N PRO A 150 13.94 23.00 1.73
CA PRO A 150 14.24 22.43 3.04
C PRO A 150 13.77 23.31 4.21
N GLU A 151 13.72 24.63 4.02
CA GLU A 151 13.32 25.60 5.03
C GLU A 151 11.82 25.61 5.34
N LEU A 152 10.99 25.00 4.47
CA LEU A 152 9.54 24.93 4.65
C LEU A 152 9.08 23.61 5.28
N LEU A 153 9.99 22.63 5.40
CA LEU A 153 9.68 21.27 5.81
C LEU A 153 10.28 20.96 7.19
N GLN A 154 9.59 20.07 7.91
CA GLN A 154 10.12 19.45 9.11
C GLN A 154 10.88 18.18 8.74
N TYR A 155 12.16 18.16 9.07
CA TYR A 155 12.98 16.96 8.95
C TYR A 155 12.56 15.93 10.00
N ARG A 156 12.28 14.70 9.58
CA ARG A 156 11.79 13.63 10.44
C ARG A 156 12.55 12.35 10.14
N ASP A 157 13.16 11.79 11.19
CA ASP A 157 13.91 10.55 11.09
C ASP A 157 13.98 9.87 12.46
N LYS A 158 14.32 8.58 12.49
CA LYS A 158 14.72 7.92 13.73
C LYS A 158 16.10 8.42 14.17
N GLU A 159 16.41 8.29 15.45
CA GLU A 159 17.73 8.64 15.97
C GLU A 159 18.82 7.81 15.26
N GLY A 160 19.76 8.51 14.62
CA GLY A 160 20.84 7.89 13.84
C GLY A 160 20.42 7.30 12.49
N GLY A 161 19.27 7.70 11.97
CA GLY A 161 18.80 7.26 10.66
C GLY A 161 19.46 8.01 9.50
N ASP A 162 19.53 7.35 8.35
CA ASP A 162 20.06 7.86 7.08
C ASP A 162 18.96 7.96 6.00
N ALA A 163 17.72 8.28 6.40
CA ALA A 163 16.57 8.32 5.47
C ALA A 163 16.75 9.32 4.30
N TRP A 164 17.75 10.17 4.36
CA TRP A 164 17.90 11.36 3.53
C TRP A 164 19.04 11.28 2.52
N ASP A 165 19.51 10.08 2.19
CA ASP A 165 20.44 9.94 1.06
C ASP A 165 19.75 10.37 -0.24
N SER A 166 20.25 11.48 -0.80
CA SER A 166 19.61 12.28 -1.82
C SER A 166 20.06 11.96 -3.24
N THR A 167 20.72 10.84 -3.47
CA THR A 167 21.26 10.54 -4.80
C THR A 167 20.22 10.06 -5.80
N SER A 168 19.01 9.68 -5.33
CA SER A 168 17.91 9.22 -6.20
C SER A 168 16.80 10.25 -6.33
N GLY A 169 16.26 10.42 -7.54
CA GLY A 169 15.12 11.31 -7.83
C GLY A 169 13.87 11.02 -6.99
N ALA A 170 12.95 11.99 -6.95
CA ALA A 170 11.70 11.87 -6.22
C ALA A 170 10.68 10.99 -6.96
N TYR A 171 10.46 11.24 -8.24
CA TYR A 171 9.38 10.66 -9.03
C TYR A 171 9.82 9.41 -9.82
N PRO A 172 9.05 8.30 -9.75
CA PRO A 172 7.95 7.99 -8.84
C PRO A 172 8.45 7.59 -7.43
N SER A 173 7.51 7.48 -6.46
CA SER A 173 7.85 6.99 -5.12
C SER A 173 8.05 5.46 -5.10
N GLY A 174 9.30 5.02 -4.91
CA GLY A 174 9.63 3.59 -4.83
C GLY A 174 9.06 2.92 -3.58
N HIS A 175 9.07 3.58 -2.41
CA HIS A 175 8.45 3.06 -1.20
C HIS A 175 6.92 2.96 -1.34
N THR A 176 6.28 3.93 -1.98
CA THR A 176 4.84 3.82 -2.26
C THR A 176 4.55 2.67 -3.21
N SER A 177 5.35 2.50 -4.27
CA SER A 177 5.22 1.34 -5.16
C SER A 177 5.36 0.03 -4.38
N GLN A 178 6.33 -0.04 -3.44
CA GLN A 178 6.47 -1.21 -2.55
C GLN A 178 5.24 -1.42 -1.67
N ALA A 179 4.76 -0.40 -0.98
CA ALA A 179 3.54 -0.50 -0.18
C ALA A 179 2.38 -1.06 -1.01
N TYR A 180 2.22 -0.55 -2.24
CA TYR A 180 1.10 -0.94 -3.09
C TYR A 180 1.24 -2.35 -3.69
N TRP A 181 2.43 -2.83 -4.07
CA TRP A 181 2.49 -4.22 -4.51
C TRP A 181 2.34 -5.20 -3.34
N GLN A 182 2.80 -4.85 -2.12
CA GLN A 182 2.57 -5.66 -0.92
C GLN A 182 1.09 -5.60 -0.47
N GLY A 183 0.53 -4.40 -0.34
CA GLY A 183 -0.84 -4.21 0.13
C GLY A 183 -1.90 -4.71 -0.85
N THR A 184 -1.72 -4.51 -2.17
CA THR A 184 -2.61 -5.07 -3.19
C THR A 184 -2.58 -6.60 -3.16
N SER A 185 -1.41 -7.21 -3.01
CA SER A 185 -1.30 -8.66 -2.87
C SER A 185 -2.03 -9.17 -1.61
N LEU A 186 -1.85 -8.51 -0.46
CA LEU A 186 -2.59 -8.86 0.76
C LEU A 186 -4.11 -8.68 0.60
N SER A 187 -4.55 -7.61 -0.07
CA SER A 187 -5.97 -7.37 -0.36
C SER A 187 -6.57 -8.45 -1.27
N MET A 188 -5.78 -8.97 -2.21
CA MET A 188 -6.21 -10.09 -3.05
C MET A 188 -6.29 -11.41 -2.25
N MET A 189 -5.40 -11.65 -1.28
CA MET A 189 -5.44 -12.83 -0.42
C MET A 189 -6.55 -12.76 0.63
N LEU A 190 -6.95 -11.56 1.02
CA LEU A 190 -7.98 -11.28 2.03
C LEU A 190 -8.99 -10.25 1.48
N PRO A 191 -9.77 -10.61 0.44
CA PRO A 191 -10.68 -9.66 -0.22
C PRO A 191 -11.77 -9.14 0.72
N GLU A 192 -12.08 -9.86 1.79
CA GLU A 192 -13.02 -9.44 2.84
C GLU A 192 -12.53 -8.20 3.61
N LEU A 193 -11.21 -7.92 3.59
CA LEU A 193 -10.56 -6.80 4.27
C LEU A 193 -9.92 -5.82 3.27
N ALA A 194 -10.20 -5.96 1.98
CA ALA A 194 -9.55 -5.18 0.93
C ALA A 194 -9.66 -3.65 1.13
N PRO A 195 -10.81 -3.07 1.51
CA PRO A 195 -10.90 -1.64 1.78
C PRO A 195 -9.93 -1.17 2.87
N GLN A 196 -9.86 -1.88 4.00
CA GLN A 196 -9.02 -1.54 5.14
C GLN A 196 -7.53 -1.69 4.81
N ILE A 197 -7.15 -2.80 4.17
CA ILE A 197 -5.76 -3.05 3.76
C ILE A 197 -5.31 -1.99 2.76
N LEU A 198 -6.13 -1.65 1.76
CA LEU A 198 -5.79 -0.63 0.76
C LEU A 198 -5.78 0.79 1.34
N ALA A 199 -6.67 1.11 2.29
CA ALA A 199 -6.63 2.38 3.03
C ALA A 199 -5.32 2.49 3.82
N ARG A 200 -4.90 1.44 4.55
CA ARG A 200 -3.61 1.40 5.25
C ARG A 200 -2.42 1.49 4.29
N THR A 201 -2.50 0.82 3.15
CA THR A 201 -1.51 0.92 2.07
C THR A 201 -1.36 2.35 1.57
N SER A 202 -2.48 3.05 1.40
CA SER A 202 -2.49 4.47 0.99
C SER A 202 -1.88 5.36 2.07
N GLU A 203 -2.04 5.03 3.36
CA GLU A 203 -1.36 5.73 4.45
C GLU A 203 0.15 5.56 4.36
N ALA A 204 0.66 4.35 4.11
CA ALA A 204 2.09 4.12 3.94
C ALA A 204 2.67 4.96 2.77
N GLY A 205 1.92 5.12 1.68
CA GLY A 205 2.26 6.07 0.61
C GLY A 205 2.27 7.52 1.10
N ASN A 206 1.24 7.97 1.81
CA ASN A 206 1.13 9.33 2.36
C ASN A 206 2.25 9.62 3.37
N ASN A 207 2.70 8.62 4.12
CA ASN A 207 3.80 8.72 5.07
C ASN A 207 5.12 9.12 4.40
N ARG A 208 5.27 8.90 3.08
CA ARG A 208 6.42 9.42 2.32
C ARG A 208 6.41 10.94 2.20
N ILE A 209 5.21 11.56 2.18
CA ILE A 209 5.04 13.01 2.18
C ILE A 209 5.26 13.55 3.61
N VAL A 210 4.72 12.87 4.62
CA VAL A 210 4.98 13.17 6.04
C VAL A 210 6.49 13.21 6.33
N MET A 211 7.26 12.30 5.73
CA MET A 211 8.72 12.25 5.82
C MET A 211 9.44 13.30 4.96
N ALA A 212 8.76 14.18 4.23
CA ALA A 212 9.30 15.13 3.27
C ALA A 212 10.14 14.52 2.14
N ALA A 213 10.01 13.21 1.90
CA ALA A 213 10.79 12.47 0.92
C ALA A 213 10.17 12.51 -0.49
N HIS A 214 8.87 12.74 -0.58
CA HIS A 214 8.08 12.67 -1.82
C HIS A 214 6.95 13.70 -1.83
N TYR A 215 6.40 13.92 -3.03
CA TYR A 215 5.24 14.76 -3.27
C TYR A 215 3.98 13.90 -3.49
N PRO A 216 2.76 14.48 -3.43
CA PRO A 216 1.53 13.79 -3.80
C PRO A 216 1.58 13.10 -5.17
N LEU A 217 2.08 13.78 -6.23
CA LEU A 217 2.19 13.18 -7.57
C LEU A 217 3.15 11.98 -7.60
N ASP A 218 4.23 11.98 -6.79
CA ASP A 218 5.12 10.81 -6.68
C ASP A 218 4.42 9.61 -6.03
N VAL A 219 3.56 9.89 -5.05
CA VAL A 219 2.79 8.87 -4.34
C VAL A 219 1.69 8.30 -5.25
N MET A 220 1.00 9.16 -6.01
CA MET A 220 0.01 8.73 -7.00
C MET A 220 0.64 7.80 -8.05
N SER A 221 1.78 8.18 -8.63
CA SER A 221 2.50 7.35 -9.59
C SER A 221 3.07 6.07 -8.98
N GLY A 222 3.53 6.14 -7.72
CA GLY A 222 3.95 4.96 -6.96
C GLY A 222 2.82 3.94 -6.77
N ARG A 223 1.57 4.41 -6.52
CA ARG A 223 0.37 3.56 -6.51
C ARG A 223 0.15 2.88 -7.86
N MET A 224 0.13 3.65 -8.94
CA MET A 224 -0.07 3.13 -10.30
C MET A 224 0.96 2.05 -10.63
N MET A 225 2.24 2.31 -10.34
CA MET A 225 3.31 1.35 -10.54
C MET A 225 3.12 0.09 -9.67
N GLY A 226 2.79 0.23 -8.38
CA GLY A 226 2.61 -0.91 -7.47
C GLY A 226 1.45 -1.81 -7.88
N GLN A 227 0.33 -1.26 -8.33
CA GLN A 227 -0.81 -2.00 -8.85
C GLN A 227 -0.45 -2.76 -10.14
N HIS A 228 0.26 -2.10 -11.05
CA HIS A 228 0.70 -2.73 -12.30
C HIS A 228 1.71 -3.87 -12.07
N ILE A 229 2.58 -3.77 -11.06
CA ILE A 229 3.47 -4.87 -10.66
C ILE A 229 2.65 -6.13 -10.29
N VAL A 230 1.61 -5.98 -9.47
CA VAL A 230 0.76 -7.11 -9.08
C VAL A 230 -0.03 -7.64 -10.27
N GLU A 231 -0.58 -6.76 -11.13
CA GLU A 231 -1.26 -7.17 -12.36
C GLU A 231 -0.37 -8.08 -13.21
N ARG A 232 0.88 -7.68 -13.47
CA ARG A 232 1.83 -8.49 -14.26
C ARG A 232 2.03 -9.89 -13.68
N ARG A 233 2.11 -10.02 -12.35
CA ARG A 233 2.20 -11.32 -11.67
C ARG A 233 0.91 -12.11 -11.80
N MET A 234 -0.22 -11.46 -11.60
CA MET A 234 -1.52 -12.11 -11.65
C MET A 234 -2.01 -12.43 -13.07
N SER A 235 -1.40 -11.82 -14.09
CA SER A 235 -1.61 -12.20 -15.50
C SER A 235 -0.89 -13.49 -15.89
N ASP A 236 0.07 -13.93 -15.07
CA ASP A 236 0.84 -15.15 -15.26
C ASP A 236 0.15 -16.35 -14.56
N PRO A 237 -0.38 -17.34 -15.30
CA PRO A 237 -1.09 -18.48 -14.70
C PRO A 237 -0.23 -19.30 -13.74
N ALA A 238 1.08 -19.47 -14.03
CA ALA A 238 1.97 -20.24 -13.16
C ALA A 238 2.26 -19.49 -11.85
N PHE A 239 2.37 -18.16 -11.92
CA PHE A 239 2.54 -17.34 -10.70
C PHE A 239 1.27 -17.34 -9.84
N ARG A 240 0.06 -17.38 -10.45
CA ARG A 240 -1.20 -17.50 -9.70
C ARG A 240 -1.29 -18.78 -8.87
N GLU A 241 -0.72 -19.90 -9.33
CA GLU A 241 -0.68 -21.13 -8.53
C GLU A 241 0.14 -20.92 -7.25
N LEU A 242 1.32 -20.28 -7.38
CA LEU A 242 2.15 -19.93 -6.25
C LEU A 242 1.43 -18.97 -5.28
N PHE A 243 0.76 -17.98 -5.83
CA PHE A 243 -0.02 -16.99 -5.06
C PHE A 243 -1.15 -17.65 -4.27
N ALA A 244 -1.89 -18.58 -4.87
CA ALA A 244 -2.96 -19.32 -4.20
C ALA A 244 -2.44 -20.21 -3.05
N GLU A 245 -1.25 -20.79 -3.17
CA GLU A 245 -0.64 -21.52 -2.06
C GLU A 245 -0.29 -20.60 -0.87
N ALA A 246 0.21 -19.39 -1.14
CA ALA A 246 0.50 -18.41 -0.10
C ALA A 246 -0.77 -17.84 0.54
N GLU A 247 -1.82 -17.62 -0.25
CA GLU A 247 -3.16 -17.25 0.26
C GLU A 247 -3.68 -18.30 1.24
N ALA A 248 -3.63 -19.57 0.86
CA ALA A 248 -4.09 -20.68 1.72
C ALA A 248 -3.28 -20.78 3.01
N GLU A 249 -1.96 -20.56 2.97
CA GLU A 249 -1.10 -20.49 4.16
C GLU A 249 -1.53 -19.34 5.08
N LEU A 250 -1.68 -18.13 4.54
CA LEU A 250 -2.08 -16.94 5.30
C LEU A 250 -3.43 -17.15 6.00
N ARG A 251 -4.46 -17.56 5.26
CA ARG A 251 -5.79 -17.78 5.79
C ARG A 251 -5.79 -18.85 6.89
N GLY A 252 -5.06 -19.95 6.68
CA GLY A 252 -4.93 -21.02 7.67
C GLY A 252 -4.23 -20.56 8.96
N VAL A 253 -3.21 -19.73 8.89
CA VAL A 253 -2.52 -19.18 10.06
C VAL A 253 -3.42 -18.21 10.82
N LEU A 254 -4.16 -17.34 10.11
CA LEU A 254 -5.10 -16.40 10.73
C LEU A 254 -6.24 -17.14 11.46
N GLU A 255 -6.84 -18.17 10.83
CA GLU A 255 -7.88 -19.00 11.45
C GLU A 255 -7.36 -19.76 12.67
N ALA A 256 -6.17 -20.34 12.58
CA ALA A 256 -5.56 -21.05 13.69
C ALA A 256 -5.23 -20.11 14.87
N GLY A 257 -4.70 -18.92 14.59
CA GLY A 257 -4.37 -17.92 15.59
C GLY A 257 -5.59 -17.31 16.27
N CYS A 258 -6.65 -17.06 15.50
CA CYS A 258 -7.93 -16.55 16.01
C CYS A 258 -8.77 -17.66 16.68
N GLY A 259 -8.65 -18.92 16.25
CA GLY A 259 -9.38 -20.07 16.79
C GLY A 259 -10.79 -20.25 16.25
N ALA A 260 -11.14 -19.59 15.12
CA ALA A 260 -12.45 -19.67 14.47
C ALA A 260 -12.30 -19.59 12.93
N ALA A 261 -13.39 -19.73 12.19
CA ALA A 261 -13.39 -19.42 10.76
C ALA A 261 -13.08 -17.95 10.50
N LEU A 262 -12.38 -17.64 9.42
CA LEU A 262 -11.89 -16.29 9.14
C LEU A 262 -13.01 -15.24 9.15
N ALA A 263 -14.18 -15.55 8.62
CA ALA A 263 -15.33 -14.65 8.63
C ALA A 263 -15.80 -14.29 10.05
N ASP A 264 -15.79 -15.26 10.97
CA ASP A 264 -16.13 -15.03 12.38
C ASP A 264 -15.04 -14.20 13.09
N CYS A 265 -13.78 -14.44 12.73
CA CYS A 265 -12.63 -13.68 13.23
C CYS A 265 -12.73 -12.21 12.82
N ILE A 266 -13.00 -11.94 11.54
CA ILE A 266 -13.19 -10.59 10.99
C ILE A 266 -14.36 -9.89 11.69
N ALA A 267 -15.50 -10.57 11.83
CA ALA A 267 -16.69 -10.02 12.46
C ALA A 267 -16.50 -9.67 13.95
N ALA A 268 -15.58 -10.35 14.63
CA ALA A 268 -15.26 -10.12 16.04
C ALA A 268 -14.10 -9.15 16.27
N ASP A 269 -13.36 -8.76 15.23
CA ASP A 269 -12.20 -7.88 15.32
C ASP A 269 -12.58 -6.40 15.38
N THR A 270 -11.62 -5.57 15.76
CA THR A 270 -11.70 -4.11 15.59
C THR A 270 -11.04 -3.76 14.26
N PRO A 271 -11.79 -3.31 13.25
CA PRO A 271 -11.22 -3.00 11.96
C PRO A 271 -10.28 -1.78 12.04
N TYR A 272 -9.36 -1.67 11.09
CA TYR A 272 -8.49 -0.48 10.92
C TYR A 272 -9.32 0.80 10.72
N LEU A 273 -10.31 0.75 9.85
CA LEU A 273 -11.33 1.76 9.60
C LEU A 273 -12.66 1.06 9.28
N SER A 274 -13.78 1.79 9.37
CA SER A 274 -15.03 1.32 8.77
C SER A 274 -14.88 1.18 7.25
N ASP A 275 -15.71 0.38 6.59
CA ASP A 275 -15.69 0.26 5.12
C ASP A 275 -15.86 1.62 4.45
N GLU A 276 -16.82 2.42 4.92
CA GLU A 276 -17.10 3.77 4.40
C GLU A 276 -15.88 4.67 4.52
N ASP A 277 -15.25 4.75 5.70
CA ASP A 277 -14.09 5.60 5.94
C ASP A 277 -12.86 5.11 5.16
N ALA A 278 -12.68 3.78 5.03
CA ALA A 278 -11.58 3.19 4.28
C ALA A 278 -11.67 3.51 2.78
N LEU A 279 -12.86 3.36 2.20
CA LEU A 279 -13.14 3.68 0.79
C LEU A 279 -12.95 5.18 0.52
N ALA A 280 -13.51 6.04 1.38
CA ALA A 280 -13.40 7.49 1.24
C ALA A 280 -11.93 7.96 1.35
N LEU A 281 -11.18 7.43 2.32
CA LEU A 281 -9.77 7.77 2.51
C LEU A 281 -8.91 7.30 1.31
N TYR A 282 -9.16 6.11 0.81
CA TYR A 282 -8.44 5.59 -0.35
C TYR A 282 -8.69 6.45 -1.58
N GLU A 283 -9.97 6.78 -1.86
CA GLU A 283 -10.35 7.62 -3.00
C GLU A 283 -9.75 9.03 -2.91
N GLN A 284 -9.81 9.68 -1.74
CA GLN A 284 -9.18 10.97 -1.52
C GLN A 284 -7.69 10.93 -1.89
N ARG A 285 -6.96 9.89 -1.50
CA ARG A 285 -5.54 9.71 -1.79
C ARG A 285 -5.23 9.27 -3.22
N MET A 286 -6.24 8.92 -4.00
CA MET A 286 -6.06 8.68 -5.43
C MET A 286 -5.78 9.97 -6.20
N SER A 287 -6.34 11.10 -5.76
CA SER A 287 -6.21 12.39 -6.44
C SER A 287 -5.57 13.48 -5.57
N TYR A 288 -5.44 13.29 -4.24
CA TYR A 288 -4.94 14.30 -3.30
C TYR A 288 -5.63 15.65 -3.47
N GLU A 289 -6.93 15.63 -3.81
CA GLU A 289 -7.74 16.85 -4.04
C GLU A 289 -7.18 17.78 -5.15
N PHE A 290 -6.34 17.27 -6.04
CA PHE A 290 -5.98 18.01 -7.23
C PHE A 290 -7.23 18.33 -8.04
N PRO A 291 -7.31 19.51 -8.66
CA PRO A 291 -8.39 19.82 -9.58
C PRO A 291 -8.28 18.96 -10.85
N GLN A 292 -9.40 18.69 -11.48
CA GLN A 292 -9.41 18.15 -12.84
C GLN A 292 -8.78 19.17 -13.80
N ILE A 293 -7.84 18.71 -14.61
CA ILE A 293 -7.06 19.50 -15.57
C ILE A 293 -7.45 19.20 -17.02
N ALA A 294 -8.36 18.25 -17.20
CA ALA A 294 -9.01 17.86 -18.46
C ALA A 294 -10.53 17.67 -18.22
N PRO A 295 -11.36 17.49 -19.27
CA PRO A 295 -12.79 17.28 -19.11
C PRO A 295 -13.14 16.10 -18.20
N ALA A 296 -14.18 16.28 -17.39
CA ALA A 296 -14.81 15.24 -16.61
C ALA A 296 -15.79 14.42 -17.45
N GLY A 297 -16.11 13.20 -17.00
CA GLY A 297 -17.15 12.35 -17.60
C GLY A 297 -16.69 11.54 -18.81
N ASP A 298 -15.41 11.52 -19.12
CA ASP A 298 -14.89 10.63 -20.17
C ASP A 298 -14.85 9.18 -19.69
N ALA A 299 -15.24 8.25 -20.56
CA ALA A 299 -15.15 6.82 -20.26
C ALA A 299 -13.70 6.42 -19.93
N VAL A 300 -13.53 5.56 -18.94
CA VAL A 300 -12.21 5.02 -18.60
C VAL A 300 -11.78 3.97 -19.62
N THR A 301 -10.53 4.00 -20.03
CA THR A 301 -9.88 2.88 -20.70
C THR A 301 -9.18 2.05 -19.66
N ILE A 302 -9.68 0.85 -19.38
CA ILE A 302 -9.07 -0.07 -18.42
C ILE A 302 -7.77 -0.63 -19.03
N PRO A 303 -6.62 -0.56 -18.32
CA PRO A 303 -5.38 -1.16 -18.78
C PRO A 303 -5.53 -2.66 -19.11
N ALA A 304 -4.72 -3.15 -20.04
CA ALA A 304 -4.74 -4.56 -20.39
C ALA A 304 -4.48 -5.44 -19.14
N ASN A 305 -5.24 -6.51 -19.01
CA ASN A 305 -5.19 -7.50 -17.94
C ASN A 305 -5.44 -6.96 -16.51
N ALA A 306 -5.78 -5.68 -16.31
CA ALA A 306 -6.05 -5.12 -14.98
C ALA A 306 -7.18 -5.87 -14.24
N GLU A 307 -8.08 -6.52 -14.99
CA GLU A 307 -9.12 -7.41 -14.43
C GLU A 307 -8.56 -8.61 -13.65
N SER A 308 -7.28 -8.95 -13.83
CA SER A 308 -6.60 -9.99 -13.05
C SER A 308 -6.47 -9.63 -11.57
N LEU A 309 -6.50 -8.34 -11.23
CA LEU A 309 -6.49 -7.84 -9.86
C LEU A 309 -7.77 -8.16 -9.08
N LEU A 310 -8.85 -8.55 -9.77
CA LEU A 310 -10.14 -8.89 -9.15
C LEU A 310 -10.44 -10.39 -9.14
N ILE A 311 -9.48 -11.25 -9.45
CA ILE A 311 -9.71 -12.71 -9.55
C ILE A 311 -10.21 -13.30 -8.22
N THR A 312 -9.69 -12.83 -7.09
CA THR A 312 -10.01 -13.36 -5.76
C THR A 312 -11.25 -12.71 -5.15
N SER A 313 -11.47 -11.41 -5.38
CA SER A 313 -12.66 -10.71 -4.89
C SER A 313 -13.93 -11.03 -5.71
N HIS A 314 -13.77 -11.33 -7.00
CA HIS A 314 -14.87 -11.67 -7.90
C HIS A 314 -14.58 -12.97 -8.67
N PRO A 315 -14.42 -14.13 -7.99
CA PRO A 315 -13.97 -15.37 -8.62
C PRO A 315 -14.97 -15.91 -9.66
N ASP A 316 -16.26 -15.65 -9.47
CA ASP A 316 -17.35 -16.16 -10.32
C ASP A 316 -17.57 -15.33 -11.60
N LEU A 317 -16.94 -14.13 -11.70
CA LEU A 317 -17.05 -13.28 -12.87
C LEU A 317 -16.07 -13.67 -13.97
N THR A 318 -16.48 -13.49 -15.23
CA THR A 318 -15.56 -13.60 -16.37
C THR A 318 -14.54 -12.45 -16.36
N PRO A 319 -13.42 -12.55 -17.10
CA PRO A 319 -12.49 -11.45 -17.25
C PRO A 319 -13.16 -10.16 -17.74
N GLU A 320 -14.07 -10.26 -18.72
CA GLU A 320 -14.81 -9.14 -19.27
C GLU A 320 -15.72 -8.48 -18.22
N GLN A 321 -16.35 -9.29 -17.36
CA GLN A 321 -17.20 -8.82 -16.28
C GLN A 321 -16.38 -8.13 -15.18
N ARG A 322 -15.22 -8.69 -14.80
CA ARG A 322 -14.30 -8.02 -13.87
C ARG A 322 -13.79 -6.68 -14.43
N ARG A 323 -13.56 -6.62 -15.75
CA ARG A 323 -13.23 -5.35 -16.42
C ARG A 323 -14.35 -4.32 -16.29
N GLN A 324 -15.62 -4.72 -16.45
CA GLN A 324 -16.76 -3.84 -16.21
C GLN A 324 -16.86 -3.37 -14.76
N VAL A 325 -16.50 -4.21 -13.77
CA VAL A 325 -16.41 -3.76 -12.37
C VAL A 325 -15.39 -2.63 -12.22
N LEU A 326 -14.20 -2.77 -12.83
CA LEU A 326 -13.21 -1.70 -12.82
C LEU A 326 -13.71 -0.42 -13.51
N GLU A 327 -14.46 -0.56 -14.61
CA GLU A 327 -15.06 0.58 -15.33
C GLU A 327 -16.10 1.32 -14.47
N LEU A 328 -16.96 0.57 -13.78
CA LEU A 328 -18.04 1.11 -12.96
C LEU A 328 -17.55 1.73 -11.62
N THR A 329 -16.39 1.35 -11.15
CA THR A 329 -15.81 1.83 -9.89
C THR A 329 -14.66 2.81 -10.06
N ALA A 330 -14.26 3.09 -11.31
CA ALA A 330 -13.20 4.06 -11.60
C ALA A 330 -13.58 5.47 -11.12
N ILE A 331 -12.59 6.23 -10.64
CA ILE A 331 -12.81 7.64 -10.38
C ILE A 331 -13.00 8.41 -11.70
N ASP A 332 -13.59 9.61 -11.61
CA ASP A 332 -13.85 10.46 -12.77
C ASP A 332 -12.56 10.82 -13.54
N SER A 333 -12.71 11.25 -14.79
CA SER A 333 -11.60 11.61 -15.68
C SER A 333 -11.02 12.98 -15.36
N GLY A 334 -9.85 13.23 -15.91
CA GLY A 334 -9.26 14.56 -15.98
C GLY A 334 -8.39 14.96 -14.80
N TYR A 335 -8.17 14.13 -13.81
CA TYR A 335 -7.19 14.40 -12.76
C TYR A 335 -5.74 14.29 -13.29
N PRO A 336 -4.75 14.92 -12.61
CA PRO A 336 -3.35 14.70 -12.95
C PRO A 336 -2.99 13.23 -13.02
N LEU A 337 -2.17 12.85 -14.00
CA LEU A 337 -1.73 11.48 -14.30
C LEU A 337 -2.83 10.58 -14.91
N ASP A 338 -4.04 11.10 -15.20
CA ASP A 338 -5.08 10.38 -15.93
C ASP A 338 -4.76 10.37 -17.43
N GLU A 339 -3.70 9.67 -17.78
CA GLU A 339 -3.26 9.53 -19.17
C GLU A 339 -2.40 8.28 -19.33
N GLY A 340 -2.37 7.75 -20.50
CA GLY A 340 -1.50 6.67 -20.87
C GLY A 340 -1.97 5.96 -22.13
N ALA A 341 -1.04 5.59 -22.99
CA ALA A 341 -1.32 4.81 -24.20
C ALA A 341 -1.89 3.42 -23.89
N GLU A 342 -1.64 2.94 -22.70
CA GLU A 342 -2.01 1.60 -22.21
C GLU A 342 -3.27 1.59 -21.33
N GLY A 343 -3.95 2.73 -21.19
CA GLY A 343 -5.10 2.92 -20.33
C GLY A 343 -4.75 3.61 -19.00
N SER A 344 -5.77 4.01 -18.24
CA SER A 344 -5.59 4.87 -17.07
C SER A 344 -5.43 4.07 -15.78
N TRP A 345 -4.20 3.81 -15.39
CA TRP A 345 -3.88 3.26 -14.05
C TRP A 345 -4.26 4.23 -12.92
N GLN A 346 -4.25 5.52 -13.20
CA GLN A 346 -4.59 6.55 -12.22
C GLN A 346 -6.04 6.42 -11.75
N ARG A 347 -6.97 6.06 -12.65
CA ARG A 347 -8.40 6.00 -12.37
C ARG A 347 -8.88 4.73 -11.69
N LEU A 348 -8.03 3.67 -11.58
CA LEU A 348 -8.42 2.39 -10.99
C LEU A 348 -8.60 2.49 -9.47
N ASN A 349 -9.84 2.58 -9.00
CA ASN A 349 -10.19 2.52 -7.57
C ASN A 349 -10.32 1.05 -7.13
N LEU A 350 -9.18 0.42 -6.81
CA LEU A 350 -9.18 -1.00 -6.45
C LEU A 350 -9.92 -1.28 -5.14
N ALA A 351 -9.94 -0.33 -4.19
CA ALA A 351 -10.69 -0.51 -2.94
C ALA A 351 -12.19 -0.63 -3.22
N ALA A 352 -12.72 0.29 -4.04
CA ALA A 352 -14.13 0.23 -4.46
C ALA A 352 -14.41 -1.00 -5.33
N ALA A 353 -13.50 -1.35 -6.25
CA ALA A 353 -13.68 -2.49 -7.15
C ALA A 353 -13.70 -3.83 -6.42
N MET A 354 -12.81 -4.03 -5.43
CA MET A 354 -12.76 -5.27 -4.64
C MET A 354 -13.94 -5.40 -3.67
N ALA A 355 -14.46 -4.27 -3.16
CA ALA A 355 -15.61 -4.23 -2.24
C ALA A 355 -16.96 -4.25 -2.97
N ALA A 356 -16.99 -4.05 -4.29
CA ALA A 356 -18.21 -3.89 -5.05
C ALA A 356 -19.13 -5.09 -4.91
N GLN A 357 -20.40 -4.84 -4.55
CA GLN A 357 -21.48 -5.82 -4.69
C GLN A 357 -22.05 -5.70 -6.10
N VAL A 358 -22.11 -6.81 -6.80
CA VAL A 358 -22.48 -6.80 -8.23
C VAL A 358 -23.59 -7.79 -8.56
N GLU A 359 -24.41 -7.46 -9.55
CA GLU A 359 -25.39 -8.33 -10.16
C GLU A 359 -25.04 -8.54 -11.64
N VAL A 360 -25.10 -9.81 -12.07
CA VAL A 360 -24.94 -10.17 -13.48
C VAL A 360 -26.30 -10.12 -14.16
N ASN A 361 -26.49 -9.18 -15.07
CA ASN A 361 -27.70 -9.00 -15.82
C ASN A 361 -27.96 -10.15 -16.82
N ALA A 362 -29.19 -10.27 -17.29
CA ALA A 362 -29.59 -11.33 -18.25
C ALA A 362 -28.82 -11.26 -19.59
N ASP A 363 -28.28 -10.12 -19.96
CA ASP A 363 -27.43 -9.91 -21.15
C ASP A 363 -25.93 -10.12 -20.89
N GLY A 364 -25.56 -10.48 -19.65
CA GLY A 364 -24.18 -10.73 -19.22
C GLY A 364 -23.43 -9.49 -18.77
N THR A 365 -24.04 -8.31 -18.78
CA THR A 365 -23.43 -7.07 -18.24
C THR A 365 -23.48 -7.05 -16.70
N ILE A 366 -22.69 -6.15 -16.09
CA ILE A 366 -22.61 -5.95 -14.64
C ILE A 366 -23.36 -4.70 -14.25
N SER A 367 -24.08 -4.77 -13.11
CA SER A 367 -24.59 -3.60 -12.39
C SER A 367 -24.06 -3.61 -10.96
N LEU A 368 -23.73 -2.43 -10.43
CA LEU A 368 -23.42 -2.28 -8.99
C LEU A 368 -24.74 -2.35 -8.19
N VAL A 369 -24.71 -3.09 -7.09
CA VAL A 369 -25.80 -3.09 -6.11
C VAL A 369 -25.54 -1.98 -5.11
N GLU A 370 -26.43 -0.99 -5.03
CA GLU A 370 -26.30 0.09 -4.04
C GLU A 370 -26.44 -0.50 -2.63
N ALA A 371 -25.50 -0.17 -1.75
CA ALA A 371 -25.60 -0.53 -0.34
C ALA A 371 -26.80 0.14 0.28
N GLY A 372 -27.86 -0.63 0.55
CA GLY A 372 -29.13 -0.12 1.09
C GLY A 372 -30.39 -0.44 0.28
N ALA A 373 -30.26 -1.06 -0.91
CA ALA A 373 -31.41 -1.66 -1.58
C ALA A 373 -31.78 -2.95 -0.84
N GLU A 374 -32.73 -2.85 0.12
CA GLU A 374 -33.38 -4.02 0.69
C GLU A 374 -33.91 -4.90 -0.46
N GLN A 375 -33.46 -6.14 -0.53
CA GLN A 375 -34.06 -7.13 -1.43
C GLN A 375 -35.57 -7.14 -1.18
N PRO A 376 -36.43 -7.04 -2.21
CA PRO A 376 -37.86 -7.14 -2.00
C PRO A 376 -38.17 -8.51 -1.42
N GLY A 377 -38.38 -8.56 -0.13
CA GLY A 377 -38.94 -9.70 0.56
C GLY A 377 -40.32 -10.03 -0.02
N PRO A 378 -40.77 -11.29 0.07
CA PRO A 378 -42.05 -11.71 -0.52
C PRO A 378 -43.18 -10.84 0.03
N SER A 379 -43.92 -10.20 -0.88
CA SER A 379 -45.01 -9.27 -0.64
C SER A 379 -46.09 -9.91 0.28
N THR A 380 -46.22 -9.37 1.49
CA THR A 380 -47.37 -9.59 2.35
C THR A 380 -48.36 -8.44 2.14
N PRO A 381 -49.67 -8.68 1.94
CA PRO A 381 -50.64 -7.62 1.63
C PRO A 381 -51.01 -6.79 2.86
N GLY A 382 -50.79 -5.52 2.75
CA GLY A 382 -51.60 -4.44 3.26
C GLY A 382 -51.82 -4.26 4.76
N THR A 383 -51.17 -3.21 5.34
CA THR A 383 -51.78 -2.44 6.40
C THR A 383 -51.48 -0.96 6.18
N THR A 384 -52.55 -0.16 6.02
CA THR A 384 -52.48 1.28 5.78
C THR A 384 -52.11 2.02 7.09
N GLU A 385 -51.02 2.80 7.07
CA GLU A 385 -50.59 3.69 8.17
C GLU A 385 -50.90 5.15 7.82
N PRO A 386 -51.32 6.00 8.78
CA PRO A 386 -51.78 7.35 8.49
C PRO A 386 -50.67 8.37 8.34
N ALA A 387 -50.90 9.32 7.43
CA ALA A 387 -49.98 10.39 7.01
C ALA A 387 -49.50 11.28 8.19
N VAL A 388 -48.19 11.51 8.27
CA VAL A 388 -47.52 12.44 9.15
C VAL A 388 -47.26 13.77 8.41
N THR A 389 -47.72 14.88 8.98
CA THR A 389 -47.60 16.25 8.45
C THR A 389 -46.16 16.80 8.66
N PRO A 390 -45.56 17.48 7.69
CA PRO A 390 -44.20 18.01 7.84
C PRO A 390 -44.13 19.26 8.71
N ILE A 391 -43.06 19.34 9.53
CA ILE A 391 -42.70 20.50 10.38
C ILE A 391 -41.95 21.54 9.53
N PRO A 392 -42.21 22.83 9.65
CA PRO A 392 -41.58 23.87 8.84
C PRO A 392 -40.15 24.18 9.24
N THR A 393 -39.25 24.23 8.24
CA THR A 393 -37.83 24.60 8.34
C THR A 393 -37.69 26.11 8.55
N ALA A 394 -36.86 26.51 9.52
CA ALA A 394 -36.54 27.91 9.80
C ALA A 394 -35.48 28.44 8.82
N GLU A 395 -35.71 29.67 8.36
CA GLU A 395 -34.89 30.43 7.43
C GLU A 395 -33.63 31.00 8.13
N PRO A 396 -32.42 30.97 7.48
CA PRO A 396 -31.22 31.53 8.12
C PRO A 396 -31.12 33.05 7.95
N THR A 397 -30.74 33.72 9.02
CA THR A 397 -30.52 35.18 9.14
C THR A 397 -29.20 35.58 8.43
N PRO A 398 -29.12 36.69 7.66
CA PRO A 398 -27.91 37.11 6.97
C PRO A 398 -26.87 37.72 7.90
N THR A 399 -25.62 37.25 7.78
CA THR A 399 -24.44 37.80 8.46
C THR A 399 -23.79 38.89 7.61
N ALA A 400 -23.42 40.00 8.27
CA ALA A 400 -22.88 41.20 7.66
C ALA A 400 -21.47 41.02 7.09
N THR A 401 -21.29 41.56 5.89
CA THR A 401 -20.02 41.67 5.15
C THR A 401 -19.14 42.77 5.77
N THR A 402 -17.89 42.46 6.10
CA THR A 402 -16.83 43.43 6.38
C THR A 402 -15.86 43.53 5.22
N GLU A 403 -15.60 44.74 4.81
CA GLU A 403 -14.78 45.19 3.69
C GLU A 403 -13.28 44.99 3.94
N PRO A 404 -12.44 44.62 2.96
CA PRO A 404 -10.99 44.44 3.17
C PRO A 404 -10.20 45.72 2.98
N THR A 405 -9.29 45.98 3.93
CA THR A 405 -8.34 47.10 3.91
C THR A 405 -7.10 46.72 3.11
N ALA A 406 -6.58 47.71 2.37
CA ALA A 406 -5.51 47.60 1.33
C ALA A 406 -4.14 47.15 1.85
N SER A 407 -3.45 46.39 0.98
CA SER A 407 -2.04 46.00 1.05
C SER A 407 -1.04 47.16 0.83
N PRO A 408 0.15 47.10 1.40
CA PRO A 408 1.26 47.94 0.98
C PRO A 408 2.14 47.24 -0.10
N THR A 409 2.56 48.05 -1.05
CA THR A 409 3.41 47.81 -2.22
C THR A 409 4.84 47.41 -1.81
N SER A 410 5.40 46.34 -2.41
CA SER A 410 6.79 45.97 -2.30
C SER A 410 7.59 46.42 -3.53
N THR A 411 8.74 47.00 -3.27
CA THR A 411 9.75 47.50 -4.20
C THR A 411 10.69 46.37 -4.64
N PRO A 412 11.22 46.36 -5.88
CA PRO A 412 12.09 45.27 -6.38
C PRO A 412 13.57 45.53 -6.03
N VAL A 413 14.32 44.45 -5.74
CA VAL A 413 15.77 44.42 -5.56
C VAL A 413 16.44 43.79 -6.79
N PRO A 414 17.58 44.26 -7.26
CA PRO A 414 18.14 43.93 -8.58
C PRO A 414 18.96 42.64 -8.61
N SER A 415 18.93 41.98 -9.75
CA SER A 415 19.75 40.84 -10.18
C SER A 415 21.23 41.17 -10.27
N THR A 416 22.08 40.26 -9.83
CA THR A 416 23.50 40.23 -10.23
C THR A 416 23.83 38.91 -10.92
N THR A 417 24.49 39.10 -12.05
CA THR A 417 24.89 38.15 -13.09
C THR A 417 26.08 37.28 -12.64
N ALA A 418 26.11 36.04 -13.18
CA ALA A 418 27.18 35.06 -13.11
C ALA A 418 28.52 35.50 -13.77
N PRO A 419 29.61 34.74 -13.61
CA PRO A 419 30.15 34.09 -14.80
C PRO A 419 30.52 32.61 -14.64
N ALA A 420 30.40 31.95 -15.77
CA ALA A 420 30.80 30.57 -16.04
C ALA A 420 32.30 30.44 -16.23
N THR A 421 32.89 29.32 -15.81
CA THR A 421 34.06 28.71 -16.47
C THR A 421 34.00 27.21 -16.32
N GLY A 422 34.15 26.53 -17.46
CA GLY A 422 34.17 25.09 -17.59
C GLY A 422 35.54 24.46 -17.35
N SER A 423 35.56 23.17 -17.28
CA SER A 423 36.55 22.30 -18.01
C SER A 423 36.28 20.82 -17.76
N ASP A 424 36.47 20.07 -18.82
CA ASP A 424 36.37 18.65 -19.04
C ASP A 424 37.15 17.77 -18.05
N ALA A 425 36.64 16.58 -17.77
CA ALA A 425 37.41 15.33 -17.78
C ALA A 425 36.52 14.09 -17.83
N ALA A 426 36.74 13.29 -18.86
CA ALA A 426 36.20 11.95 -19.03
C ALA A 426 36.84 10.96 -18.06
N GLY A 427 36.05 10.07 -17.49
CA GLY A 427 36.53 8.93 -16.71
C GLY A 427 35.52 7.82 -16.75
N SER A 428 35.84 6.78 -17.52
CA SER A 428 35.13 5.50 -17.58
C SER A 428 35.20 4.78 -16.24
N GLY A 429 34.06 4.33 -15.74
CA GLY A 429 33.99 3.49 -14.53
C GLY A 429 32.72 2.66 -14.53
N SER A 430 32.97 1.39 -14.55
CA SER A 430 32.11 0.21 -14.53
C SER A 430 30.84 0.28 -13.68
N ASP A 431 29.79 -0.34 -14.22
CA ASP A 431 28.51 -0.68 -13.63
C ASP A 431 28.63 -1.20 -12.20
N ALA A 432 28.07 -0.45 -11.25
CA ALA A 432 27.67 -0.93 -9.95
C ALA A 432 26.17 -0.66 -9.80
N LEU A 433 25.39 -1.74 -9.81
CA LEU A 433 23.97 -1.73 -9.43
C LEU A 433 23.83 -1.13 -8.03
N ALA A 434 23.33 0.09 -7.94
CA ALA A 434 22.97 0.68 -6.67
C ALA A 434 21.68 0.03 -6.16
N THR A 435 21.85 -0.98 -5.33
CA THR A 435 20.78 -1.54 -4.51
C THR A 435 20.47 -0.54 -3.39
N THR A 436 19.34 0.13 -3.49
CA THR A 436 18.80 0.90 -2.36
C THR A 436 18.41 -0.08 -1.25
N GLY A 437 19.20 -0.14 -0.19
CA GLY A 437 18.83 -0.77 1.07
C GLY A 437 19.41 -2.14 1.41
N SER A 438 20.50 -2.63 0.78
CA SER A 438 21.03 -3.98 1.06
C SER A 438 22.36 -4.06 1.82
N GLU A 439 23.02 -2.96 2.17
CA GLU A 439 24.30 -3.04 2.86
C GLU A 439 24.20 -3.32 4.37
N ASP A 440 23.09 -2.94 5.02
CA ASP A 440 22.91 -3.15 6.47
C ASP A 440 22.53 -4.58 6.85
N VAL A 441 21.97 -5.36 5.94
CA VAL A 441 21.55 -6.75 6.24
C VAL A 441 22.75 -7.68 6.40
N VAL A 442 23.83 -7.48 5.63
CA VAL A 442 25.04 -8.30 5.75
C VAL A 442 25.78 -7.99 7.05
N ALA A 443 25.82 -6.73 7.46
CA ALA A 443 26.40 -6.32 8.74
C ALA A 443 25.57 -6.85 9.92
N GLY A 444 24.23 -6.80 9.84
CA GLY A 444 23.31 -7.32 10.85
C GLY A 444 23.43 -8.83 11.05
N ILE A 445 23.51 -9.60 9.97
CA ILE A 445 23.67 -11.06 10.00
C ILE A 445 25.03 -11.45 10.59
N LEU A 446 26.11 -10.73 10.28
CA LEU A 446 27.43 -10.97 10.85
C LEU A 446 27.48 -10.67 12.36
N VAL A 447 26.80 -9.63 12.81
CA VAL A 447 26.69 -9.29 14.24
C VAL A 447 25.82 -10.31 14.98
N ALA A 448 24.69 -10.74 14.41
CA ALA A 448 23.82 -11.77 14.99
C ALA A 448 24.53 -13.13 15.09
N LEU A 449 25.25 -13.55 14.06
CA LEU A 449 26.07 -14.78 14.08
C LEU A 449 27.20 -14.71 15.09
N THR A 450 27.86 -13.56 15.25
CA THR A 450 28.92 -13.37 16.27
C THR A 450 28.35 -13.43 17.69
N MET A 451 27.18 -12.82 17.94
CA MET A 451 26.49 -12.88 19.23
C MET A 451 26.01 -14.30 19.57
N LEU A 452 25.52 -15.05 18.57
CA LEU A 452 25.12 -16.45 18.77
C LEU A 452 26.31 -17.35 19.12
N VAL A 453 27.45 -17.19 18.46
CA VAL A 453 28.68 -17.94 18.75
C VAL A 453 29.23 -17.60 20.13
N VAL A 454 29.20 -16.35 20.55
CA VAL A 454 29.62 -15.91 21.89
C VAL A 454 28.65 -16.48 22.95
N GLY A 455 27.33 -16.44 22.70
CA GLY A 455 26.32 -16.98 23.59
C GLY A 455 26.46 -18.51 23.81
N VAL A 456 26.65 -19.27 22.73
CA VAL A 456 26.84 -20.74 22.80
C VAL A 456 28.14 -21.09 23.51
N THR A 457 29.24 -20.34 23.25
CA THR A 457 30.53 -20.58 23.94
C THR A 457 30.43 -20.30 25.45
N ALA A 458 29.74 -19.24 25.85
CA ALA A 458 29.51 -18.92 27.27
C ALA A 458 28.64 -20.00 27.97
N LEU A 459 27.62 -20.52 27.26
CA LEU A 459 26.77 -21.60 27.78
C LEU A 459 27.56 -22.90 27.98
N LEU A 460 28.41 -23.27 27.01
CA LEU A 460 29.26 -24.45 27.06
C LEU A 460 30.34 -24.36 28.17
N MET A 461 30.92 -23.16 28.39
CA MET A 461 31.85 -22.92 29.51
C MET A 461 31.15 -23.01 30.84
N ARG A 462 29.92 -22.53 30.99
CA ARG A 462 29.12 -22.63 32.20
C ARG A 462 28.76 -24.08 32.54
N GLN A 463 28.43 -24.89 31.53
CA GLN A 463 28.17 -26.33 31.72
C GLN A 463 29.43 -27.12 32.13
N ARG A 464 30.60 -26.77 31.55
CA ARG A 464 31.88 -27.39 31.95
C ARG A 464 32.29 -27.05 33.37
N SER A 465 32.05 -25.79 33.81
CA SER A 465 32.33 -25.38 35.21
C SER A 465 31.38 -26.01 36.24
N ALA A 466 30.16 -26.36 35.85
CA ALA A 466 29.21 -27.07 36.69
C ALA A 466 29.59 -28.57 36.85
N LYS A 467 30.16 -29.21 35.80
CA LYS A 467 30.64 -30.60 35.85
C LYS A 467 31.96 -30.79 36.57
N ALA A 468 32.73 -29.74 36.78
CA ALA A 468 34.01 -29.80 37.55
C ALA A 468 33.82 -29.60 39.07
N LYS A 469 32.60 -29.35 39.55
CA LYS A 469 32.28 -29.16 41.00
C LYS A 469 31.46 -30.30 41.61
N ASN A 470 31.20 -31.36 40.85
CA ASN A 470 30.69 -32.66 41.31
C ASN A 470 31.75 -33.73 41.01
#